data_4d3b53b0a036fe8de880465f2c217ceb
#
_entry.id   4d3b53b0a036fe8de880465f2c217ceb
#
_cell.length_a   1.000
_cell.length_b   1.000
_cell.length_c   1.000
_cell.angle_alpha   90.00
_cell.angle_beta   90.00
_cell.angle_gamma   90.00
#
_symmetry.space_group_name_H-M   'P 1'
#
loop_
_entity.id
_entity.type
_entity.pdbx_description
1 polymer ?
#
loop_
_entity_poly.entity_id
_entity_poly.type
_entity_poly.pdbx_seq_one_letter_code
_entity_poly.pdbx_strand_id
1 'polypeptide(L)'
;MKPETSEQPLICVFLIFATSIWPDIVTKVHRDFIMSGSRVICLNTYAATQTRMTRHGFGDQLETAHKTAINLARQSIKESSVKDGSVQVAGCLPPLVASYVAEVSKDYNNSLDEYRQLVALQKDGVDLFLI
;
A
#
# COMPACT_ATOMS: atom_id res chain seq x y z
N MET A 1 -12.20 -30.25 -11.60
CA MET A 1 -11.88 -29.46 -10.40
C MET A 1 -10.44 -28.98 -10.55
N LYS A 2 -10.22 -27.72 -10.93
CA LYS A 2 -8.88 -27.15 -11.02
C LYS A 2 -8.40 -26.86 -9.59
N PRO A 3 -7.16 -27.16 -9.21
CA PRO A 3 -6.65 -26.74 -7.91
C PRO A 3 -6.59 -25.21 -7.88
N GLU A 4 -7.23 -24.63 -6.88
CA GLU A 4 -7.03 -23.22 -6.54
C GLU A 4 -5.54 -23.03 -6.21
N THR A 5 -4.86 -22.29 -7.03
CA THR A 5 -3.48 -21.89 -6.78
C THR A 5 -3.46 -20.85 -5.66
N SER A 6 -3.40 -21.34 -4.44
CA SER A 6 -3.41 -20.54 -3.20
C SER A 6 -2.09 -19.82 -2.91
N GLU A 7 -1.11 -19.85 -3.82
CA GLU A 7 0.26 -19.38 -3.52
C GLU A 7 0.53 -17.88 -3.81
N GLN A 8 -0.26 -17.26 -4.69
CA GLN A 8 -0.06 -15.82 -4.99
C GLN A 8 -0.41 -14.85 -3.84
N PRO A 9 -1.35 -15.16 -2.94
CA PRO A 9 -1.74 -14.24 -1.87
C PRO A 9 -0.65 -13.96 -0.82
N LEU A 10 0.20 -14.94 -0.52
CA LEU A 10 1.21 -14.82 0.53
C LEU A 10 2.30 -13.79 0.19
N ILE A 11 2.77 -13.74 -1.04
CA ILE A 11 3.81 -12.79 -1.48
C ILE A 11 3.33 -11.35 -1.31
N CYS A 12 2.08 -11.06 -1.66
CA CYS A 12 1.51 -9.72 -1.52
C CYS A 12 1.42 -9.28 -0.05
N VAL A 13 1.08 -10.21 0.86
CA VAL A 13 1.01 -9.92 2.30
C VAL A 13 2.40 -9.73 2.88
N PHE A 14 3.40 -10.49 2.46
CA PHE A 14 4.79 -10.29 2.87
C PHE A 14 5.33 -8.91 2.50
N LEU A 15 4.92 -8.32 1.37
CA LEU A 15 5.33 -6.97 0.99
C LEU A 15 4.80 -5.90 1.95
N ILE A 16 3.62 -6.12 2.55
CA ILE A 16 3.07 -5.22 3.58
C ILE A 16 3.91 -5.34 4.86
N PHE A 17 4.28 -6.55 5.24
CA PHE A 17 5.12 -6.78 6.40
C PHE A 17 6.56 -6.28 6.22
N ALA A 18 7.03 -6.05 4.99
CA ALA A 18 8.31 -5.42 4.76
C ALA A 18 8.42 -4.07 5.46
N THR A 19 7.33 -3.31 5.56
CA THR A 19 7.31 -2.03 6.30
C THR A 19 7.59 -2.20 7.79
N SER A 20 7.15 -3.31 8.38
CA SER A 20 7.31 -3.58 9.81
C SER A 20 8.57 -4.39 10.12
N ILE A 21 8.98 -5.29 9.22
CA ILE A 21 10.11 -6.21 9.45
C ILE A 21 11.42 -5.62 8.92
N TRP A 22 11.37 -4.90 7.80
CA TRP A 22 12.54 -4.30 7.15
C TRP A 22 12.31 -2.82 6.78
N PRO A 23 12.01 -1.95 7.76
CA PRO A 23 11.73 -0.54 7.50
C PRO A 23 12.89 0.16 6.78
N ASP A 24 14.13 -0.19 7.13
CA ASP A 24 15.33 0.40 6.50
C ASP A 24 15.42 0.07 5.00
N ILE A 25 15.00 -1.14 4.60
CA ILE A 25 14.98 -1.53 3.18
C ILE A 25 13.92 -0.71 2.43
N VAL A 26 12.73 -0.56 2.99
CA VAL A 26 11.65 0.24 2.39
C VAL A 26 12.09 1.70 2.25
N THR A 27 12.65 2.28 3.30
CA THR A 27 13.19 3.64 3.29
C THR A 27 14.28 3.80 2.23
N LYS A 28 15.21 2.85 2.17
CA LYS A 28 16.29 2.85 1.17
C LYS A 28 15.73 2.81 -0.26
N VAL A 29 14.78 1.94 -0.55
CA VAL A 29 14.16 1.84 -1.89
C VAL A 29 13.51 3.15 -2.28
N HIS A 30 12.72 3.76 -1.41
CA HIS A 30 12.13 5.08 -1.68
C HIS A 30 13.19 6.14 -1.95
N ARG A 31 14.25 6.19 -1.15
CA ARG A 31 15.37 7.13 -1.35
C ARG A 31 16.09 6.91 -2.67
N ASP A 32 16.38 5.66 -3.04
CA ASP A 32 17.03 5.34 -4.30
C ASP A 32 16.21 5.84 -5.50
N PHE A 33 14.88 5.69 -5.46
CA PHE A 33 13.99 6.27 -6.48
C PHE A 33 13.99 7.79 -6.48
N ILE A 34 13.92 8.43 -5.31
CA ILE A 34 13.97 9.89 -5.18
C ILE A 34 15.29 10.44 -5.75
N MET A 35 16.41 9.84 -5.36
CA MET A 35 17.74 10.25 -5.84
C MET A 35 17.93 10.00 -7.34
N SER A 36 17.23 9.02 -7.90
CA SER A 36 17.18 8.76 -9.35
C SER A 36 16.25 9.72 -10.11
N GLY A 37 15.60 10.65 -9.42
CA GLY A 37 14.78 11.70 -10.04
C GLY A 37 13.28 11.51 -9.96
N SER A 38 12.77 10.51 -9.24
CA SER A 38 11.33 10.34 -9.02
C SER A 38 10.74 11.56 -8.31
N ARG A 39 9.59 12.01 -8.76
CA ARG A 39 8.82 13.11 -8.17
C ARG A 39 7.56 12.63 -7.45
N VAL A 40 7.22 11.38 -7.60
CA VAL A 40 6.14 10.70 -6.89
C VAL A 40 6.66 9.37 -6.39
N ILE A 41 6.48 9.08 -5.11
CA ILE A 41 6.69 7.76 -4.53
C ILE A 41 5.36 7.19 -4.05
N CYS A 42 5.09 5.95 -4.38
CA CYS A 42 3.84 5.29 -4.00
C CYS A 42 4.05 4.46 -2.72
N LEU A 43 3.03 4.47 -1.85
CA LEU A 43 3.02 3.58 -0.70
C LEU A 43 3.04 2.11 -1.15
N ASN A 44 3.77 1.28 -0.42
CA ASN A 44 3.78 -0.17 -0.67
C ASN A 44 2.59 -0.89 -0.01
N THR A 45 1.40 -0.29 -0.10
CA THR A 45 0.16 -0.75 0.54
C THR A 45 -0.81 -1.44 -0.43
N TYR A 46 -0.35 -1.80 -1.63
CA TYR A 46 -1.19 -2.43 -2.66
C TYR A 46 -1.99 -3.64 -2.17
N ALA A 47 -1.40 -4.47 -1.33
CA ALA A 47 -2.08 -5.64 -0.77
C ALA A 47 -2.73 -5.36 0.61
N ALA A 48 -2.56 -4.16 1.18
CA ALA A 48 -3.12 -3.78 2.45
C ALA A 48 -4.58 -3.31 2.31
N THR A 49 -5.46 -4.24 1.97
CA THR A 49 -6.91 -4.04 1.96
C THR A 49 -7.56 -4.88 3.06
N GLN A 50 -8.69 -4.46 3.59
CA GLN A 50 -9.38 -5.19 4.66
C GLN A 50 -9.67 -6.63 4.23
N THR A 51 -10.23 -6.81 3.04
CA THR A 51 -10.55 -8.14 2.49
C THR A 51 -9.33 -9.03 2.38
N ARG A 52 -8.20 -8.53 1.84
CA ARG A 52 -6.98 -9.34 1.67
C ARG A 52 -6.32 -9.65 3.00
N MET A 53 -6.18 -8.67 3.88
CA MET A 53 -5.52 -8.86 5.18
C MET A 53 -6.34 -9.79 6.09
N THR A 54 -7.66 -9.65 6.12
CA THR A 54 -8.53 -10.54 6.89
C THR A 54 -8.44 -11.99 6.41
N ARG A 55 -8.39 -12.22 5.10
CA ARG A 55 -8.24 -13.56 4.51
C ARG A 55 -6.99 -14.29 5.03
N HIS A 56 -5.95 -13.55 5.39
CA HIS A 56 -4.69 -14.09 5.89
C HIS A 56 -4.51 -13.94 7.40
N GLY A 57 -5.55 -13.53 8.13
CA GLY A 57 -5.52 -13.41 9.59
C GLY A 57 -4.87 -12.13 10.13
N PHE A 58 -4.70 -11.10 9.30
CA PHE A 58 -4.03 -9.83 9.66
C PHE A 58 -4.93 -8.60 9.55
N GLY A 59 -6.24 -8.77 9.51
CA GLY A 59 -7.19 -7.67 9.33
C GLY A 59 -7.12 -6.58 10.40
N ASP A 60 -6.72 -6.93 11.61
CA ASP A 60 -6.49 -6.04 12.74
C ASP A 60 -5.25 -5.13 12.58
N GLN A 61 -4.35 -5.47 11.66
CA GLN A 61 -3.11 -4.71 11.41
C GLN A 61 -3.23 -3.71 10.26
N LEU A 62 -4.40 -3.59 9.64
CA LEU A 62 -4.60 -2.72 8.47
C LEU A 62 -4.20 -1.28 8.74
N GLU A 63 -4.67 -0.69 9.84
CA GLU A 63 -4.38 0.69 10.20
C GLU A 63 -2.89 0.91 10.46
N THR A 64 -2.27 -0.01 11.20
CA THR A 64 -0.83 0.04 11.52
C THR A 64 0.01 -0.04 10.24
N ALA A 65 -0.34 -0.93 9.31
CA ALA A 65 0.36 -1.08 8.04
C ALA A 65 0.35 0.22 7.22
N HIS A 66 -0.80 0.87 7.09
CA HIS A 66 -0.92 2.14 6.39
C HIS A 66 -0.15 3.27 7.06
N LYS A 67 -0.29 3.43 8.38
CA LYS A 67 0.46 4.45 9.15
C LYS A 67 1.96 4.28 9.01
N THR A 68 2.44 3.04 9.12
CA THR A 68 3.88 2.75 8.99
C THR A 68 4.38 3.07 7.59
N ALA A 69 3.66 2.65 6.54
CA ALA A 69 4.03 2.95 5.16
C ALA A 69 4.13 4.46 4.87
N ILE A 70 3.16 5.24 5.36
CA ILE A 70 3.16 6.71 5.24
C ILE A 70 4.39 7.31 5.94
N ASN A 71 4.66 6.88 7.18
CA ASN A 71 5.79 7.40 7.95
C ASN A 71 7.13 7.11 7.25
N LEU A 72 7.32 5.90 6.72
CA LEU A 72 8.54 5.54 6.01
C LEU A 72 8.71 6.33 4.70
N ALA A 73 7.63 6.55 3.96
CA ALA A 73 7.66 7.36 2.74
C ALA A 73 8.04 8.82 3.05
N ARG A 74 7.42 9.44 4.06
CA ARG A 74 7.74 10.80 4.49
C ARG A 74 9.16 10.92 5.04
N GLN A 75 9.59 9.95 5.83
CA GLN A 75 10.98 9.87 6.32
C GLN A 75 11.97 9.79 5.15
N SER A 76 11.70 8.99 4.15
CA SER A 76 12.55 8.84 2.98
C SER A 76 12.76 10.15 2.22
N ILE A 77 11.70 10.96 2.08
CA ILE A 77 11.79 12.29 1.46
C ILE A 77 12.67 13.20 2.31
N LYS A 78 12.44 13.25 3.62
CA LYS A 78 13.23 14.08 4.56
C LYS A 78 14.71 13.71 4.53
N GLU A 79 15.04 12.43 4.53
CA GLU A 79 16.43 11.94 4.50
C GLU A 79 17.11 12.12 3.15
N SER A 80 16.36 12.27 2.07
CA SER A 80 16.91 12.49 0.73
C SER A 80 17.41 13.92 0.50
N SER A 81 17.19 14.84 1.45
CA SER A 81 17.63 16.25 1.37
C SER A 81 17.23 16.96 0.07
N VAL A 82 16.11 16.56 -0.52
CA VAL A 82 15.55 17.20 -1.71
C VAL A 82 14.76 18.45 -1.30
N LYS A 83 14.53 19.35 -2.27
CA LYS A 83 13.76 20.56 -2.03
C LYS A 83 12.35 20.21 -1.53
N ASP A 84 11.89 20.92 -0.49
CA ASP A 84 10.53 20.76 0.03
C ASP A 84 9.47 20.86 -1.08
N GLY A 85 8.51 19.94 -1.05
CA GLY A 85 7.44 19.87 -2.05
C GLY A 85 7.86 19.35 -3.42
N SER A 86 9.14 18.98 -3.62
CA SER A 86 9.61 18.46 -4.91
C SER A 86 9.25 16.99 -5.15
N VAL A 87 8.89 16.26 -4.10
CA VAL A 87 8.47 14.86 -4.15
C VAL A 87 7.13 14.72 -3.42
N GLN A 88 6.18 14.06 -4.07
CA GLN A 88 4.85 13.77 -3.54
C GLN A 88 4.75 12.31 -3.11
N VAL A 89 3.92 12.04 -2.12
CA VAL A 89 3.55 10.68 -1.70
C VAL A 89 2.20 10.34 -2.30
N ALA A 90 2.14 9.24 -3.04
CA ALA A 90 0.91 8.69 -3.58
C ALA A 90 0.37 7.58 -2.67
N GLY A 91 -0.87 7.72 -2.25
CA GLY A 91 -1.66 6.63 -1.68
C GLY A 91 -2.04 5.62 -2.75
N CYS A 92 -2.31 4.39 -2.36
CA CYS A 92 -2.68 3.31 -3.26
C CYS A 92 -4.12 2.87 -3.01
N LEU A 93 -4.93 2.85 -4.08
CA LEU A 93 -6.29 2.30 -4.08
C LEU A 93 -6.33 1.11 -5.05
N PRO A 94 -5.95 -0.08 -4.59
CA PRO A 94 -5.81 -1.26 -5.45
C PRO A 94 -7.14 -1.95 -5.70
N PRO A 95 -7.23 -2.88 -6.66
CA PRO A 95 -8.35 -3.82 -6.75
C PRO A 95 -8.51 -4.60 -5.43
N LEU A 96 -9.71 -4.63 -4.86
CA LEU A 96 -9.93 -5.13 -3.50
C LEU A 96 -9.81 -6.65 -3.38
N VAL A 97 -10.38 -7.39 -4.33
CA VAL A 97 -10.54 -8.85 -4.20
C VAL A 97 -9.32 -9.60 -4.72
N ALA A 98 -8.93 -9.33 -5.96
CA ALA A 98 -7.80 -9.98 -6.60
C ALA A 98 -7.27 -9.14 -7.76
N SER A 99 -5.99 -9.33 -8.09
CA SER A 99 -5.36 -8.75 -9.29
C SER A 99 -5.44 -9.77 -10.43
N TYR A 100 -5.54 -9.27 -11.67
CA TYR A 100 -5.56 -10.10 -12.87
C TYR A 100 -6.74 -11.07 -12.98
N VAL A 101 -7.87 -10.76 -12.34
CA VAL A 101 -9.11 -11.53 -12.44
C VAL A 101 -10.15 -10.67 -13.15
N ALA A 102 -10.79 -11.23 -14.17
CA ALA A 102 -11.83 -10.55 -14.96
C ALA A 102 -13.16 -10.39 -14.19
N GLU A 103 -13.38 -11.14 -13.13
CA GLU A 103 -14.58 -11.05 -12.32
C GLU A 103 -14.46 -9.88 -11.33
N VAL A 104 -15.33 -8.92 -11.51
CA VAL A 104 -15.48 -7.78 -10.59
C VAL A 104 -16.32 -8.22 -9.39
N SER A 105 -16.01 -7.72 -8.22
CA SER A 105 -16.87 -7.89 -7.05
C SER A 105 -18.30 -7.47 -7.37
N LYS A 106 -19.26 -8.35 -7.11
CA LYS A 106 -20.69 -8.07 -7.30
C LYS A 106 -21.30 -7.29 -6.14
N ASP A 107 -20.57 -7.13 -5.06
CA ASP A 107 -20.99 -6.38 -3.87
C ASP A 107 -20.45 -4.94 -3.93
N TYR A 108 -21.20 -4.08 -4.61
CA TYR A 108 -20.86 -2.67 -4.77
C TYR A 108 -20.75 -1.93 -3.44
N ASN A 109 -21.71 -2.15 -2.52
CA ASN A 109 -21.74 -1.42 -1.26
C ASN A 109 -20.54 -1.77 -0.38
N ASN A 110 -20.23 -3.04 -0.26
CA ASN A 110 -19.08 -3.51 0.51
C ASN A 110 -17.75 -2.99 -0.10
N SER A 111 -17.64 -3.00 -1.42
CA SER A 111 -16.48 -2.43 -2.10
C SER A 111 -16.34 -0.92 -1.87
N LEU A 112 -17.44 -0.19 -1.91
CA LEU A 112 -17.44 1.24 -1.65
C LEU A 112 -17.00 1.58 -0.22
N ASP A 113 -17.47 0.82 0.76
CA ASP A 113 -17.10 1.02 2.16
C ASP A 113 -15.63 0.68 2.42
N GLU A 114 -15.10 -0.35 1.78
CA GLU A 114 -13.67 -0.69 1.86
C GLU A 114 -12.79 0.40 1.23
N TYR A 115 -13.17 0.96 0.07
CA TYR A 115 -12.45 2.10 -0.51
C TYR A 115 -12.54 3.36 0.36
N ARG A 116 -13.70 3.64 0.98
CA ARG A 116 -13.83 4.73 1.95
C ARG A 116 -12.89 4.56 3.14
N GLN A 117 -12.75 3.34 3.65
CA GLN A 117 -11.81 3.00 4.71
C GLN A 117 -10.37 3.25 4.26
N LEU A 118 -9.97 2.78 3.08
CA LEU A 118 -8.61 3.00 2.55
C LEU A 118 -8.29 4.48 2.37
N VAL A 119 -9.22 5.26 1.86
CA VAL A 119 -9.06 6.71 1.74
C VAL A 119 -8.92 7.36 3.11
N ALA A 120 -9.77 6.99 4.07
CA ALA A 120 -9.71 7.55 5.43
C ALA A 120 -8.36 7.26 6.12
N LEU A 121 -7.77 6.09 5.89
CA LEU A 121 -6.48 5.71 6.48
C LEU A 121 -5.29 6.46 5.87
N GLN A 122 -5.41 6.95 4.64
CA GLN A 122 -4.28 7.50 3.88
C GLN A 122 -4.36 9.02 3.67
N LYS A 123 -5.55 9.61 3.58
CA LYS A 123 -5.79 10.99 3.11
C LYS A 123 -4.95 12.06 3.80
N ASP A 124 -4.69 11.92 5.09
CA ASP A 124 -3.97 12.92 5.88
C ASP A 124 -2.44 12.77 5.77
N GLY A 125 -1.97 11.68 5.16
CA GLY A 125 -0.56 11.36 5.01
C GLY A 125 -0.03 11.35 3.58
N VAL A 126 -0.92 11.50 2.57
CA VAL A 126 -0.56 11.45 1.16
C VAL A 126 -0.96 12.72 0.41
N ASP A 127 -0.34 12.97 -0.72
CA ASP A 127 -0.59 14.18 -1.53
C ASP A 127 -1.55 13.91 -2.69
N LEU A 128 -1.64 12.65 -3.14
CA LEU A 128 -2.52 12.19 -4.21
C LEU A 128 -2.80 10.69 -4.06
N PHE A 129 -3.73 10.17 -4.85
CA PHE A 129 -4.01 8.73 -4.92
C PHE A 129 -3.73 8.20 -6.32
N LEU A 130 -3.18 6.99 -6.38
CA LEU A 130 -3.13 6.15 -7.58
C LEU A 130 -4.23 5.09 -7.49
N ILE A 131 -5.00 4.96 -8.59
CA ILE A 131 -6.15 4.06 -8.71
C ILE A 131 -5.84 3.02 -9.79
#